data_fea52dfebd46d75f0573bc6b2cbf372e
#
_entry.id   fea52dfebd46d75f0573bc6b2cbf372e
#
_cell.length_a   1.000
_cell.length_b   1.000
_cell.length_c   1.000
_cell.angle_alpha   90.00
_cell.angle_beta   90.00
_cell.angle_gamma   90.00
#
_symmetry.space_group_name_H-M   'P 1'
#
loop_
_entity.id
_entity.type
_entity.pdbx_description
1 polymer ?
#
loop_
_entity_poly.entity_id
_entity_poly.type
_entity_poly.pdbx_seq_one_letter_code
_entity_poly.pdbx_strand_id
1 'polypeptide(L)'
;MGSIIWNETIKAVRRLNPNTTLETLIPDFQGNKTNINRIVEATPEVVSHNVETVRRLTREVRVQARYDQSLEVLSYLKKSGVNRTKSGIMLGLGETEDEVFETLHDLRNAEVEVVTIGQYLQPSKKHLPVKSFITPETFKRYEAVAKDIGFRHVESGPLVRSSYKAHKHIN
;
A
#
# COMPACT_ATOMS: atom_id res chain seq x y z
N MET A 1 0.46 14.84 -16.20
CA MET A 1 0.93 15.98 -15.36
C MET A 1 1.31 15.53 -13.94
N GLY A 2 0.51 14.78 -13.20
CA GLY A 2 0.81 14.37 -11.82
C GLY A 2 2.16 13.65 -11.63
N SER A 3 2.50 12.64 -12.43
CA SER A 3 3.76 11.89 -12.28
C SER A 3 5.04 12.74 -12.43
N ILE A 4 4.97 13.83 -13.19
CA ILE A 4 6.08 14.78 -13.32
C ILE A 4 6.31 15.48 -11.98
N ILE A 5 5.24 15.91 -11.31
CA ILE A 5 5.32 16.56 -10.00
C ILE A 5 5.94 15.60 -8.97
N TRP A 6 5.52 14.32 -8.94
CA TRP A 6 6.15 13.30 -8.07
C TRP A 6 7.65 13.19 -8.33
N ASN A 7 8.04 13.00 -9.60
CA ASN A 7 9.45 12.86 -9.97
C ASN A 7 10.28 14.07 -9.53
N GLU A 8 9.84 15.29 -9.85
CA GLU A 8 10.55 16.51 -9.47
C GLU A 8 10.57 16.73 -7.95
N THR A 9 9.50 16.38 -7.23
CA THR A 9 9.46 16.45 -5.77
C THR A 9 10.47 15.49 -5.14
N ILE A 10 10.52 14.22 -5.57
CA ILE A 10 11.47 13.22 -5.07
C ILE A 10 12.91 13.72 -5.29
N LYS A 11 13.22 14.20 -6.50
CA LYS A 11 14.54 14.73 -6.83
C LYS A 11 14.92 15.97 -5.98
N ALA A 12 13.95 16.88 -5.77
CA ALA A 12 14.18 18.07 -4.97
C ALA A 12 14.40 17.72 -3.50
N VAL A 13 13.60 16.81 -2.91
CA VAL A 13 13.78 16.37 -1.52
C VAL A 13 15.15 15.71 -1.36
N ARG A 14 15.55 14.83 -2.27
CA ARG A 14 16.86 14.15 -2.23
C ARG A 14 18.02 15.14 -2.32
N ARG A 15 17.93 16.14 -3.20
CA ARG A 15 18.95 17.18 -3.32
C ARG A 15 19.13 17.99 -2.04
N LEU A 16 18.02 18.33 -1.38
CA LEU A 16 18.02 19.12 -0.15
C LEU A 16 18.34 18.28 1.10
N ASN A 17 18.11 16.97 1.05
CA ASN A 17 18.28 16.04 2.16
C ASN A 17 18.97 14.76 1.68
N PRO A 18 20.26 14.80 1.31
CA PRO A 18 20.93 13.68 0.62
C PRO A 18 21.04 12.39 1.47
N ASN A 19 20.98 12.52 2.80
CA ASN A 19 21.07 11.40 3.73
C ASN A 19 19.69 10.85 4.18
N THR A 20 18.60 11.38 3.61
CA THR A 20 17.24 10.95 3.96
C THR A 20 16.75 9.92 2.95
N THR A 21 16.26 8.79 3.46
CA THR A 21 15.55 7.79 2.65
C THR A 21 14.12 8.25 2.37
N LEU A 22 13.61 7.91 1.18
CA LEU A 22 12.32 8.38 0.70
C LEU A 22 11.36 7.22 0.48
N GLU A 23 10.20 7.33 1.10
CA GLU A 23 9.03 6.53 0.74
C GLU A 23 8.04 7.43 -0.04
N THR A 24 7.57 6.94 -1.17
CA THR A 24 6.63 7.66 -2.03
C THR A 24 5.34 6.88 -2.18
N LEU A 25 4.22 7.45 -1.71
CA LEU A 25 2.88 6.91 -1.94
C LEU A 25 2.32 7.49 -3.24
N ILE A 26 2.03 6.63 -4.20
CA ILE A 26 1.57 7.02 -5.53
C ILE A 26 0.14 6.54 -5.83
N PRO A 27 -0.60 7.23 -6.71
CA PRO A 27 -1.81 6.69 -7.32
C PRO A 27 -1.45 5.59 -8.33
N ASP A 28 -2.45 4.88 -8.84
CA ASP A 28 -2.24 3.85 -9.87
C ASP A 28 -1.87 4.41 -11.27
N PHE A 29 -1.94 5.72 -11.46
CA PHE A 29 -1.74 6.39 -12.75
C PHE A 29 -2.53 5.74 -13.90
N GLN A 30 -3.66 5.09 -13.61
CA GLN A 30 -4.47 4.32 -14.56
C GLN A 30 -3.67 3.23 -15.31
N GLY A 31 -2.66 2.66 -14.65
CA GLY A 31 -1.77 1.65 -15.24
C GLY A 31 -0.79 2.19 -16.30
N ASN A 32 -0.69 3.52 -16.47
CA ASN A 32 0.16 4.11 -17.50
C ASN A 32 1.65 3.96 -17.13
N LYS A 33 2.34 3.07 -17.84
CA LYS A 33 3.73 2.72 -17.60
C LYS A 33 4.68 3.92 -17.72
N THR A 34 4.44 4.84 -18.65
CA THR A 34 5.27 6.05 -18.79
C THR A 34 5.21 6.92 -17.52
N ASN A 35 4.04 7.02 -16.89
CA ASN A 35 3.88 7.75 -15.64
C ASN A 35 4.54 7.03 -14.46
N ILE A 36 4.43 5.70 -14.41
CA ILE A 36 5.05 4.87 -13.37
C ILE A 36 6.58 4.92 -13.50
N ASN A 37 7.12 4.82 -14.72
CA ASN A 37 8.56 4.90 -14.96
C ASN A 37 9.20 6.19 -14.46
N ARG A 38 8.49 7.33 -14.52
CA ARG A 38 8.99 8.58 -13.93
C ARG A 38 9.24 8.48 -12.41
N ILE A 39 8.45 7.66 -11.72
CA ILE A 39 8.67 7.40 -10.28
C ILE A 39 9.89 6.50 -10.10
N VAL A 40 10.00 5.44 -10.91
CA VAL A 40 11.16 4.53 -10.90
C VAL A 40 12.46 5.29 -11.15
N GLU A 41 12.49 6.15 -12.17
CA GLU A 41 13.64 6.99 -12.54
C GLU A 41 14.07 7.97 -11.42
N ALA A 42 13.15 8.37 -10.57
CA ALA A 42 13.44 9.23 -9.42
C ALA A 42 14.08 8.46 -8.26
N THR A 43 14.12 7.12 -8.32
CA THR A 43 14.80 6.20 -7.40
C THR A 43 14.48 6.37 -5.91
N PRO A 44 13.19 6.48 -5.49
CA PRO A 44 12.88 6.40 -4.06
C PRO A 44 13.18 5.00 -3.52
N GLU A 45 13.55 4.90 -2.25
CA GLU A 45 13.88 3.62 -1.62
C GLU A 45 12.66 2.71 -1.47
N VAL A 46 11.49 3.31 -1.20
CA VAL A 46 10.21 2.59 -1.09
C VAL A 46 9.17 3.26 -1.97
N VAL A 47 8.47 2.48 -2.78
CA VAL A 47 7.27 2.94 -3.51
C VAL A 47 6.05 2.23 -2.96
N SER A 48 5.11 3.02 -2.46
CA SER A 48 3.83 2.56 -1.92
C SER A 48 2.69 2.81 -2.91
N HIS A 49 1.84 1.81 -3.08
CA HIS A 49 0.53 1.95 -3.70
C HIS A 49 -0.48 1.06 -2.94
N ASN A 50 -1.45 1.67 -2.28
CA ASN A 50 -2.39 0.94 -1.43
C ASN A 50 -3.53 0.36 -2.25
N VAL A 51 -3.88 -0.91 -1.98
CA VAL A 51 -5.14 -1.51 -2.49
C VAL A 51 -6.35 -1.08 -1.67
N GLU A 52 -6.12 -0.60 -0.45
CA GLU A 52 -7.06 -0.02 0.53
C GLU A 52 -8.06 -1.02 1.12
N THR A 53 -8.56 -1.98 0.38
CA THR A 53 -9.53 -2.98 0.83
C THR A 53 -9.46 -4.24 -0.03
N VAL A 54 -10.28 -5.24 0.30
CA VAL A 54 -10.40 -6.50 -0.43
C VAL A 54 -11.08 -6.31 -1.80
N ARG A 55 -10.88 -7.26 -2.71
CA ARG A 55 -11.38 -7.22 -4.10
C ARG A 55 -12.86 -6.86 -4.21
N ARG A 56 -13.72 -7.54 -3.46
CA ARG A 56 -15.18 -7.33 -3.51
C ARG A 56 -15.58 -5.89 -3.14
N LEU A 57 -14.91 -5.30 -2.15
CA LEU A 57 -15.25 -3.97 -1.64
C LEU A 57 -14.60 -2.81 -2.40
N THR A 58 -13.65 -3.10 -3.31
CA THR A 58 -12.86 -2.04 -3.98
C THR A 58 -13.75 -0.99 -4.65
N ARG A 59 -14.81 -1.37 -5.35
CA ARG A 59 -15.68 -0.42 -6.05
C ARG A 59 -16.49 0.49 -5.12
N GLU A 60 -16.81 0.00 -3.92
CA GLU A 60 -17.54 0.79 -2.92
C GLU A 60 -16.61 1.76 -2.19
N VAL A 61 -15.37 1.31 -1.89
CA VAL A 61 -14.38 2.08 -1.13
C VAL A 61 -13.61 3.05 -2.02
N ARG A 62 -13.31 2.66 -3.25
CA ARG A 62 -12.50 3.41 -4.22
C ARG A 62 -13.18 3.40 -5.60
N VAL A 63 -14.14 4.26 -5.79
CA VAL A 63 -15.04 4.29 -6.96
C VAL A 63 -14.32 4.23 -8.32
N GLN A 64 -13.15 4.85 -8.44
CA GLN A 64 -12.37 4.92 -9.68
C GLN A 64 -11.25 3.87 -9.77
N ALA A 65 -10.93 3.19 -8.68
CA ALA A 65 -9.84 2.22 -8.66
C ALA A 65 -10.30 0.82 -9.09
N ARG A 66 -9.35 0.07 -9.62
CA ARG A 66 -9.52 -1.33 -9.96
C ARG A 66 -8.50 -2.15 -9.17
N TYR A 67 -8.97 -3.18 -8.49
CA TYR A 67 -8.14 -4.03 -7.66
C TYR A 67 -6.98 -4.66 -8.45
N ASP A 68 -7.30 -5.30 -9.57
CA ASP A 68 -6.28 -5.96 -10.41
C ASP A 68 -5.26 -4.96 -10.97
N GLN A 69 -5.70 -3.77 -11.40
CA GLN A 69 -4.80 -2.72 -11.86
C GLN A 69 -3.83 -2.28 -10.75
N SER A 70 -4.29 -2.22 -9.50
CA SER A 70 -3.42 -1.91 -8.36
C SER A 70 -2.33 -2.97 -8.16
N LEU A 71 -2.67 -4.27 -8.30
CA LEU A 71 -1.70 -5.36 -8.26
C LEU A 71 -0.72 -5.31 -9.45
N GLU A 72 -1.22 -5.03 -10.65
CA GLU A 72 -0.38 -4.87 -11.84
C GLU A 72 0.63 -3.72 -11.68
N VAL A 73 0.21 -2.58 -11.11
CA VAL A 73 1.10 -1.45 -10.82
C VAL A 73 2.19 -1.85 -9.84
N LEU A 74 1.84 -2.55 -8.74
CA LEU A 74 2.81 -3.03 -7.74
C LEU A 74 3.82 -4.01 -8.35
N SER A 75 3.34 -5.00 -9.09
CA SER A 75 4.19 -5.96 -9.79
C SER A 75 5.10 -5.26 -10.82
N TYR A 76 4.57 -4.31 -11.57
CA TYR A 76 5.35 -3.54 -12.54
C TYR A 76 6.45 -2.72 -11.86
N LEU A 77 6.17 -2.06 -10.75
CA LEU A 77 7.17 -1.32 -9.96
C LEU A 77 8.33 -2.23 -9.55
N LYS A 78 8.02 -3.41 -9.01
CA LYS A 78 9.05 -4.37 -8.59
C LYS A 78 9.90 -4.86 -9.76
N LYS A 79 9.27 -5.27 -10.86
CA LYS A 79 9.95 -5.70 -12.10
C LYS A 79 10.77 -4.59 -12.75
N SER A 80 10.42 -3.32 -12.51
CA SER A 80 11.17 -2.16 -13.00
C SER A 80 12.35 -1.75 -12.10
N GLY A 81 12.66 -2.54 -11.07
CA GLY A 81 13.85 -2.35 -10.23
C GLY A 81 13.63 -1.47 -9.00
N VAL A 82 12.38 -1.18 -8.62
CA VAL A 82 12.11 -0.53 -7.32
C VAL A 82 12.64 -1.42 -6.19
N ASN A 83 13.47 -0.84 -5.33
CA ASN A 83 14.12 -1.57 -4.26
C ASN A 83 13.07 -2.24 -3.35
N ARG A 84 12.06 -1.47 -2.91
CA ARG A 84 11.01 -1.98 -2.04
C ARG A 84 9.63 -1.50 -2.44
N THR A 85 8.71 -2.45 -2.63
CA THR A 85 7.30 -2.17 -2.88
C THR A 85 6.48 -2.37 -1.61
N LYS A 86 5.49 -1.51 -1.42
CA LYS A 86 4.63 -1.49 -0.24
C LYS A 86 3.17 -1.29 -0.63
N SER A 87 2.27 -1.91 0.14
CA SER A 87 0.83 -1.69 0.04
C SER A 87 0.17 -1.67 1.41
N GLY A 88 -1.07 -1.26 1.45
CA GLY A 88 -1.86 -1.21 2.68
C GLY A 88 -3.32 -1.53 2.44
N ILE A 89 -3.95 -2.10 3.48
CA ILE A 89 -5.37 -2.35 3.56
C ILE A 89 -5.95 -1.80 4.86
N MET A 90 -7.22 -1.42 4.80
CA MET A 90 -8.02 -1.04 5.97
C MET A 90 -9.07 -2.10 6.21
N LEU A 91 -9.28 -2.46 7.48
CA LEU A 91 -10.24 -3.45 7.94
C LEU A 91 -11.40 -2.78 8.68
N GLY A 92 -12.55 -3.45 8.72
CA GLY A 92 -13.76 -2.97 9.35
C GLY A 92 -14.78 -2.37 8.37
N LEU A 93 -14.65 -2.68 7.07
CA LEU A 93 -15.55 -2.29 6.00
C LEU A 93 -16.56 -3.39 5.63
N GLY A 94 -16.48 -4.58 6.27
CA GLY A 94 -17.34 -5.73 6.03
C GLY A 94 -16.69 -6.82 5.16
N GLU A 95 -15.38 -6.83 5.09
CA GLU A 95 -14.58 -7.92 4.55
C GLU A 95 -14.69 -9.17 5.43
N THR A 96 -14.55 -10.35 4.82
CA THR A 96 -14.39 -11.61 5.53
C THR A 96 -12.92 -11.90 5.77
N GLU A 97 -12.62 -12.83 6.68
CA GLU A 97 -11.25 -13.25 6.94
C GLU A 97 -10.59 -13.89 5.71
N ASP A 98 -11.32 -14.73 4.99
CA ASP A 98 -10.82 -15.37 3.76
C ASP A 98 -10.47 -14.32 2.70
N GLU A 99 -11.26 -13.27 2.55
CA GLU A 99 -10.97 -12.16 1.63
C GLU A 99 -9.71 -11.39 2.02
N VAL A 100 -9.45 -11.24 3.33
CA VAL A 100 -8.20 -10.62 3.81
C VAL A 100 -7.01 -11.53 3.46
N PHE A 101 -7.11 -12.83 3.69
CA PHE A 101 -6.05 -13.78 3.33
C PHE A 101 -5.81 -13.82 1.83
N GLU A 102 -6.85 -13.88 1.01
CA GLU A 102 -6.74 -13.78 -0.46
C GLU A 102 -5.99 -12.50 -0.85
N THR A 103 -6.35 -11.37 -0.27
CA THR A 103 -5.69 -10.08 -0.56
C THR A 103 -4.21 -10.09 -0.18
N LEU A 104 -3.84 -10.69 0.95
CA LEU A 104 -2.44 -10.84 1.35
C LEU A 104 -1.66 -11.73 0.36
N HIS A 105 -2.24 -12.83 -0.09
CA HIS A 105 -1.64 -13.68 -1.11
C HIS A 105 -1.49 -12.95 -2.45
N ASP A 106 -2.52 -12.23 -2.89
CA ASP A 106 -2.48 -11.43 -4.14
C ASP A 106 -1.35 -10.39 -4.09
N LEU A 107 -1.18 -9.70 -2.96
CA LEU A 107 -0.10 -8.74 -2.78
C LEU A 107 1.28 -9.42 -2.82
N ARG A 108 1.44 -10.60 -2.19
CA ARG A 108 2.71 -11.35 -2.28
C ARG A 108 3.00 -11.85 -3.69
N ASN A 109 1.98 -12.31 -4.41
CA ASN A 109 2.11 -12.70 -5.82
C ASN A 109 2.50 -11.51 -6.72
N ALA A 110 2.10 -10.29 -6.34
CA ALA A 110 2.55 -9.04 -6.95
C ALA A 110 3.94 -8.57 -6.46
N GLU A 111 4.65 -9.43 -5.69
CA GLU A 111 5.99 -9.19 -5.15
C GLU A 111 6.08 -7.99 -4.17
N VAL A 112 4.97 -7.67 -3.48
CA VAL A 112 4.96 -6.66 -2.41
C VAL A 112 5.73 -7.18 -1.19
N GLU A 113 6.66 -6.38 -0.67
CA GLU A 113 7.52 -6.77 0.44
C GLU A 113 7.06 -6.21 1.79
N VAL A 114 6.33 -5.10 1.77
CA VAL A 114 5.84 -4.44 2.98
C VAL A 114 4.33 -4.31 2.93
N VAL A 115 3.64 -4.74 4.00
CA VAL A 115 2.20 -4.55 4.12
C VAL A 115 1.84 -3.84 5.42
N THR A 116 0.89 -2.89 5.32
CA THR A 116 0.27 -2.24 6.48
C THR A 116 -1.21 -2.61 6.55
N ILE A 117 -1.66 -3.01 7.74
CA ILE A 117 -3.05 -3.43 8.01
C ILE A 117 -3.58 -2.57 9.15
N GLY A 118 -4.53 -1.69 8.86
CA GLY A 118 -5.07 -0.73 9.84
C GLY A 118 -6.59 -0.78 9.96
N GLN A 119 -7.13 -0.17 11.01
CA GLN A 119 -8.57 -0.01 11.16
C GLN A 119 -9.08 1.12 10.25
N TYR A 120 -10.14 0.85 9.49
CA TYR A 120 -10.89 1.89 8.81
C TYR A 120 -11.61 2.78 9.82
N LEU A 121 -11.46 4.08 9.68
CA LEU A 121 -12.22 5.08 10.43
C LEU A 121 -12.96 5.96 9.43
N GLN A 122 -14.25 6.15 9.64
CA GLN A 122 -15.10 6.95 8.75
C GLN A 122 -14.67 8.43 8.77
N PRO A 123 -14.15 8.99 7.66
CA PRO A 123 -13.65 10.36 7.65
C PRO A 123 -14.75 11.41 7.79
N SER A 124 -15.94 11.14 7.27
CA SER A 124 -17.15 11.97 7.42
C SER A 124 -18.40 11.14 7.15
N LYS A 125 -19.58 11.69 7.52
CA LYS A 125 -20.89 11.04 7.30
C LYS A 125 -21.19 10.69 5.82
N LYS A 126 -20.45 11.26 4.88
CA LYS A 126 -20.57 10.97 3.45
C LYS A 126 -19.81 9.74 3.00
N HIS A 127 -18.88 9.24 3.83
CA HIS A 127 -18.10 8.03 3.56
C HIS A 127 -18.80 6.79 4.11
N LEU A 128 -18.32 5.63 3.73
CA LEU A 128 -18.86 4.35 4.20
C LEU A 128 -18.80 4.28 5.72
N PRO A 129 -19.84 3.78 6.40
CA PRO A 129 -19.80 3.59 7.84
C PRO A 129 -18.84 2.46 8.21
N VAL A 130 -18.25 2.55 9.39
CA VAL A 130 -17.51 1.43 9.98
C VAL A 130 -18.49 0.29 10.21
N LYS A 131 -18.22 -0.89 9.68
CA LYS A 131 -19.02 -2.11 9.85
C LYS A 131 -18.64 -2.86 11.13
N SER A 132 -17.33 -2.87 11.44
CA SER A 132 -16.82 -3.51 12.65
C SER A 132 -15.52 -2.87 13.12
N PHE A 133 -15.29 -2.91 14.43
CA PHE A 133 -13.98 -2.59 15.01
C PHE A 133 -13.24 -3.90 15.25
N ILE A 134 -12.11 -4.06 14.55
CA ILE A 134 -11.30 -5.27 14.60
C ILE A 134 -10.49 -5.28 15.90
N THR A 135 -10.47 -6.43 16.58
CA THR A 135 -9.75 -6.55 17.85
C THR A 135 -8.23 -6.57 17.66
N PRO A 136 -7.47 -6.12 18.66
CA PRO A 136 -6.00 -6.20 18.61
C PRO A 136 -5.48 -7.64 18.38
N GLU A 137 -6.18 -8.65 18.91
CA GLU A 137 -5.85 -10.06 18.75
C GLU A 137 -5.99 -10.50 17.28
N THR A 138 -7.05 -10.04 16.61
CA THR A 138 -7.27 -10.30 15.17
C THR A 138 -6.19 -9.63 14.33
N PHE A 139 -5.80 -8.39 14.64
CA PHE A 139 -4.67 -7.73 13.98
C PHE A 139 -3.36 -8.51 14.16
N LYS A 140 -3.06 -9.03 15.36
CA LYS A 140 -1.89 -9.86 15.60
C LYS A 140 -1.91 -11.16 14.79
N ARG A 141 -3.10 -11.76 14.61
CA ARG A 141 -3.26 -12.95 13.77
C ARG A 141 -2.97 -12.63 12.30
N TYR A 142 -3.49 -11.54 11.76
CA TYR A 142 -3.16 -11.10 10.40
C TYR A 142 -1.67 -10.77 10.23
N GLU A 143 -1.04 -10.19 11.25
CA GLU A 143 0.42 -9.98 11.26
C GLU A 143 1.19 -11.28 11.13
N ALA A 144 0.83 -12.29 11.93
CA ALA A 144 1.47 -13.60 11.89
C ALA A 144 1.31 -14.28 10.53
N VAL A 145 0.07 -14.33 10.00
CA VAL A 145 -0.21 -14.90 8.68
C VAL A 145 0.55 -14.17 7.57
N ALA A 146 0.59 -12.83 7.59
CA ALA A 146 1.33 -12.07 6.59
C ALA A 146 2.84 -12.38 6.64
N LYS A 147 3.43 -12.55 7.84
CA LYS A 147 4.83 -12.97 7.99
C LYS A 147 5.07 -14.38 7.44
N ASP A 148 4.15 -15.32 7.71
CA ASP A 148 4.24 -16.70 7.21
C ASP A 148 4.12 -16.79 5.69
N ILE A 149 3.30 -15.90 5.07
CA ILE A 149 3.20 -15.75 3.60
C ILE A 149 4.51 -15.20 3.00
N GLY A 150 5.38 -14.57 3.80
CA GLY A 150 6.70 -14.10 3.39
C GLY A 150 6.80 -12.60 3.11
N PHE A 151 5.92 -11.77 3.69
CA PHE A 151 6.18 -10.33 3.73
C PHE A 151 7.41 -10.04 4.60
N ARG A 152 8.28 -9.19 4.10
CA ARG A 152 9.51 -8.81 4.82
C ARG A 152 9.22 -7.92 6.02
N HIS A 153 8.27 -6.99 5.87
CA HIS A 153 7.81 -6.13 6.96
C HIS A 153 6.29 -6.11 6.99
N VAL A 154 5.74 -6.26 8.19
CA VAL A 154 4.30 -6.22 8.45
C VAL A 154 4.04 -5.30 9.62
N GLU A 155 3.21 -4.30 9.41
CA GLU A 155 2.68 -3.48 10.49
C GLU A 155 1.16 -3.69 10.52
N SER A 156 0.64 -4.22 11.61
CA SER A 156 -0.78 -4.56 11.76
C SER A 156 -1.30 -4.12 13.11
N GLY A 157 -2.37 -3.34 13.12
CA GLY A 157 -2.98 -2.86 14.36
C GLY A 157 -3.98 -1.73 14.16
N PRO A 158 -4.82 -1.43 15.19
CA PRO A 158 -5.90 -0.45 15.07
C PRO A 158 -5.42 0.96 14.66
N LEU A 159 -4.24 1.36 15.11
CA LEU A 159 -3.67 2.69 14.87
C LEU A 159 -2.67 2.73 13.70
N VAL A 160 -2.47 1.60 13.01
CA VAL A 160 -1.56 1.55 11.86
C VAL A 160 -2.10 2.40 10.72
N ARG A 161 -1.20 3.14 10.08
CA ARG A 161 -1.42 3.94 8.87
C ARG A 161 -0.29 3.65 7.88
N SER A 162 -0.44 4.06 6.64
CA SER A 162 0.55 3.77 5.58
C SER A 162 1.97 4.22 5.94
N SER A 163 2.14 5.31 6.68
CA SER A 163 3.45 5.81 7.13
C SER A 163 3.93 5.26 8.49
N TYR A 164 3.15 4.37 9.13
CA TYR A 164 3.48 3.88 10.46
C TYR A 164 4.81 3.11 10.45
N LYS A 165 5.76 3.53 11.31
CA LYS A 165 7.11 2.98 11.42
C LYS A 165 7.87 2.85 10.08
N ALA A 166 7.64 3.75 9.12
CA ALA A 166 8.23 3.69 7.78
C ALA A 166 9.77 3.53 7.80
N HIS A 167 10.46 4.09 8.81
CA HIS A 167 11.91 3.94 8.98
C HIS A 167 12.39 2.49 9.10
N LYS A 168 11.52 1.55 9.50
CA LYS A 168 11.85 0.12 9.59
C LYS A 168 11.75 -0.60 8.25
N HIS A 169 11.10 -0.01 7.27
CA HIS A 169 10.80 -0.67 6.01
C HIS A 169 11.97 -0.63 5.01
N ILE A 170 13.06 -0.01 5.35
CA ILE A 170 14.20 0.26 4.45
C ILE A 170 15.31 -0.80 4.59
N ASN A 171 15.41 -1.42 5.74
CA ASN A 171 16.45 -2.40 6.08
C ASN A 171 16.15 -3.81 5.57
#